data_0952c2e55dbb8401f783ae70c23c3439
#
_entry.id   0952c2e55dbb8401f783ae70c23c3439
#
_cell.length_a   1.000
_cell.length_b   1.000
_cell.length_c   1.000
_cell.angle_alpha   90.00
_cell.angle_beta   90.00
_cell.angle_gamma   90.00
#
_symmetry.space_group_name_H-M   'P 1'
#
loop_
_entity.id
_entity.type
_entity.pdbx_description
1 polymer ?
#
loop_
_entity_poly.entity_id
_entity_poly.type
_entity_poly.pdbx_seq_one_letter_code
_entity_poly.pdbx_strand_id
1 'polypeptide(L)'
;MPNAEEIEFKEKFIERYSSLTDWEEFKESSLSFLRRSIRVNTIKISIKDLKKRLDKHWNLEQVPWCEEGFWIRWKTPEEFSASQNLQDKFLGEHKEKERRDIGNLIEHSLGYFYIQEAASMIPPLILEPKKDEIVLDMAASPGSKTTQIAALMNNKGTVIANDIKLDRIKILSANLERCC
;
A
#
# COMPACT_ATOMS: atom_id res chain seq x y z
N MET A 1 -10.31 15.61 3.34
CA MET A 1 -11.59 14.87 3.23
C MET A 1 -12.67 15.84 2.76
N PRO A 2 -13.62 15.45 1.89
CA PRO A 2 -14.81 16.27 1.66
C PRO A 2 -15.49 16.47 3.02
N ASN A 3 -15.88 17.70 3.34
CA ASN A 3 -16.51 18.10 4.61
C ASN A 3 -15.63 18.00 5.86
N ALA A 4 -14.31 18.08 5.74
CA ALA A 4 -13.40 18.10 6.90
C ALA A 4 -13.72 19.26 7.86
N GLU A 5 -14.20 20.38 7.33
CA GLU A 5 -14.61 21.57 8.11
C GLU A 5 -15.90 21.36 8.93
N GLU A 6 -16.72 20.36 8.57
CA GLU A 6 -17.97 20.03 9.25
C GLU A 6 -17.81 18.97 10.36
N ILE A 7 -16.58 18.41 10.52
CA ILE A 7 -16.34 17.36 11.51
C ILE A 7 -16.07 17.97 12.88
N GLU A 8 -17.01 17.77 13.80
CA GLU A 8 -16.86 18.13 15.21
C GLU A 8 -16.38 16.91 16.02
N PHE A 9 -15.31 17.08 16.76
CA PHE A 9 -14.80 16.06 17.67
C PHE A 9 -15.48 16.23 19.05
N LYS A 10 -15.86 15.12 19.67
CA LYS A 10 -16.45 15.13 21.02
C LYS A 10 -15.42 15.57 22.09
N GLU A 11 -15.84 16.32 23.07
CA GLU A 11 -14.96 16.81 24.17
C GLU A 11 -14.05 15.74 24.76
N LYS A 12 -14.61 14.58 25.16
CA LYS A 12 -13.83 13.47 25.72
C LYS A 12 -12.78 12.91 24.75
N PHE A 13 -13.01 13.02 23.44
CA PHE A 13 -12.03 12.64 22.44
C PHE A 13 -10.91 13.66 22.39
N ILE A 14 -11.23 14.96 22.40
CA ILE A 14 -10.25 16.04 22.42
C ILE A 14 -9.37 15.94 23.69
N GLU A 15 -9.99 15.83 24.88
CA GLU A 15 -9.28 15.66 26.15
C GLU A 15 -8.30 14.48 26.11
N ARG A 16 -8.77 13.33 25.59
CA ARG A 16 -7.95 12.11 25.51
C ARG A 16 -6.72 12.30 24.62
N TYR A 17 -6.90 12.86 23.43
CA TYR A 17 -5.80 12.99 22.48
C TYR A 17 -4.89 14.19 22.79
N SER A 18 -5.41 15.28 23.35
CA SER A 18 -4.58 16.40 23.86
C SER A 18 -3.62 15.98 24.98
N SER A 19 -3.94 14.92 25.73
CA SER A 19 -3.03 14.37 26.73
C SER A 19 -1.91 13.49 26.14
N LEU A 20 -2.02 13.09 24.89
CA LEU A 20 -1.09 12.15 24.23
C LEU A 20 -0.20 12.81 23.18
N THR A 21 -0.68 13.88 22.54
CA THR A 21 0.04 14.57 21.45
C THR A 21 -0.49 16.01 21.30
N ASP A 22 0.15 16.81 20.42
CA ASP A 22 -0.40 18.11 20.04
C ASP A 22 -1.74 17.92 19.32
N TRP A 23 -2.78 18.58 19.84
CA TRP A 23 -4.14 18.41 19.36
C TRP A 23 -4.34 18.97 17.95
N GLU A 24 -3.77 20.13 17.64
CA GLU A 24 -3.98 20.77 16.33
C GLU A 24 -3.28 19.97 15.21
N GLU A 25 -2.06 19.52 15.46
CA GLU A 25 -1.33 18.64 14.53
C GLU A 25 -2.06 17.30 14.34
N PHE A 26 -2.55 16.71 15.42
CA PHE A 26 -3.33 15.47 15.36
C PHE A 26 -4.62 15.65 14.58
N LYS A 27 -5.35 16.76 14.81
CA LYS A 27 -6.59 17.09 14.11
C LYS A 27 -6.36 17.28 12.62
N GLU A 28 -5.36 18.06 12.24
CA GLU A 28 -4.98 18.29 10.83
C GLU A 28 -4.66 16.96 10.14
N SER A 29 -3.82 16.14 10.75
CA SER A 29 -3.44 14.82 10.22
C SER A 29 -4.64 13.89 10.11
N SER A 30 -5.54 13.87 11.09
CA SER A 30 -6.75 13.02 11.12
C SER A 30 -7.76 13.40 10.02
N LEU A 31 -7.82 14.67 9.65
CA LEU A 31 -8.71 15.20 8.62
C LEU A 31 -8.09 15.20 7.22
N SER A 32 -6.80 14.91 7.12
CA SER A 32 -6.10 14.82 5.84
C SER A 32 -6.44 13.53 5.08
N PHE A 33 -6.23 13.52 3.76
CA PHE A 33 -6.29 12.27 2.99
C PHE A 33 -5.04 11.44 3.25
N LEU A 34 -5.23 10.17 3.53
CA LEU A 34 -4.12 9.22 3.59
C LEU A 34 -3.43 9.14 2.22
N ARG A 35 -2.11 9.25 2.23
CA ARG A 35 -1.31 9.03 1.04
C ARG A 35 -1.44 7.58 0.58
N ARG A 36 -1.74 7.38 -0.70
CA ARG A 36 -1.76 6.03 -1.26
C ARG A 36 -0.38 5.42 -1.20
N SER A 37 -0.29 4.16 -0.82
CA SER A 37 0.98 3.43 -0.78
C SER A 37 0.84 2.02 -1.31
N ILE A 38 1.97 1.49 -1.76
CA ILE A 38 2.13 0.12 -2.23
C ILE A 38 3.31 -0.52 -1.54
N ARG A 39 3.28 -1.83 -1.44
CA ARG A 39 4.40 -2.65 -1.04
C ARG A 39 4.77 -3.59 -2.18
N VAL A 40 6.03 -3.55 -2.59
CA VAL A 40 6.58 -4.48 -3.60
C VAL A 40 6.50 -5.91 -3.09
N ASN A 41 6.05 -6.82 -3.91
CA ASN A 41 6.07 -8.24 -3.61
C ASN A 41 7.40 -8.86 -4.08
N THR A 42 8.35 -8.90 -3.17
CA THR A 42 9.72 -9.37 -3.44
C THR A 42 9.82 -10.86 -3.74
N ILE A 43 8.74 -11.63 -3.54
CA ILE A 43 8.65 -13.01 -4.01
C ILE A 43 8.60 -13.07 -5.54
N LYS A 44 7.95 -12.08 -6.18
CA LYS A 44 7.66 -12.09 -7.63
C LYS A 44 8.50 -11.13 -8.46
N ILE A 45 8.97 -10.04 -7.88
CA ILE A 45 9.69 -9.00 -8.63
C ILE A 45 10.66 -8.25 -7.72
N SER A 46 11.80 -7.81 -8.28
CA SER A 46 12.70 -6.92 -7.56
C SER A 46 12.12 -5.50 -7.42
N ILE A 47 12.51 -4.79 -6.35
CA ILE A 47 12.14 -3.38 -6.14
C ILE A 47 12.53 -2.54 -7.36
N LYS A 48 13.75 -2.75 -7.87
CA LYS A 48 14.29 -2.03 -9.04
C LYS A 48 13.45 -2.22 -10.29
N ASP A 49 13.03 -3.46 -10.57
CA ASP A 49 12.27 -3.77 -11.77
C ASP A 49 10.82 -3.24 -11.69
N LEU A 50 10.19 -3.31 -10.52
CA LEU A 50 8.87 -2.70 -10.33
C LEU A 50 8.93 -1.18 -10.49
N LYS A 51 9.90 -0.51 -9.86
CA LYS A 51 10.09 0.95 -10.01
C LYS A 51 10.23 1.32 -11.48
N LYS A 52 11.07 0.62 -12.25
CA LYS A 52 11.24 0.87 -13.68
C LYS A 52 9.94 0.73 -14.48
N ARG A 53 9.07 -0.22 -14.13
CA ARG A 53 7.77 -0.41 -14.78
C ARG A 53 6.79 0.71 -14.49
N LEU A 54 6.76 1.17 -13.24
CA LEU A 54 5.82 2.18 -12.78
C LEU A 54 6.29 3.62 -13.07
N ASP A 55 7.59 3.84 -13.17
CA ASP A 55 8.19 5.18 -13.33
C ASP A 55 7.69 5.94 -14.58
N LYS A 56 7.18 5.25 -15.57
CA LYS A 56 6.61 5.88 -16.76
C LYS A 56 5.45 6.83 -16.43
N HIS A 57 4.59 6.46 -15.50
CA HIS A 57 3.34 7.18 -15.19
C HIS A 57 3.21 7.57 -13.72
N TRP A 58 3.97 6.95 -12.85
CA TRP A 58 3.83 7.06 -11.41
C TRP A 58 5.08 7.63 -10.76
N ASN A 59 4.90 8.50 -9.78
CA ASN A 59 5.96 8.93 -8.88
C ASN A 59 5.93 8.05 -7.63
N LEU A 60 7.09 7.49 -7.29
CA LEU A 60 7.29 6.59 -6.17
C LEU A 60 8.24 7.25 -5.16
N GLU A 61 7.75 7.50 -3.96
CA GLU A 61 8.53 8.03 -2.84
C GLU A 61 8.69 6.95 -1.78
N GLN A 62 9.91 6.74 -1.30
CA GLN A 62 10.22 5.69 -0.32
C GLN A 62 9.48 5.89 0.99
N VAL A 63 8.82 4.85 1.50
CA VAL A 63 8.34 4.79 2.88
C VAL A 63 9.54 4.56 3.80
N PRO A 64 9.85 5.48 4.75
CA PRO A 64 11.13 5.45 5.48
C PRO A 64 11.38 4.18 6.29
N TRP A 65 10.33 3.52 6.76
CA TRP A 65 10.42 2.32 7.60
C TRP A 65 10.28 1.00 6.87
N CYS A 66 10.03 1.01 5.56
CA CYS A 66 9.80 -0.20 4.79
C CYS A 66 10.52 -0.11 3.43
N GLU A 67 11.57 -0.91 3.24
CA GLU A 67 12.37 -0.90 2.01
C GLU A 67 11.52 -1.21 0.77
N GLU A 68 10.55 -2.12 0.90
CA GLU A 68 9.62 -2.50 -0.17
C GLU A 68 8.42 -1.56 -0.30
N GLY A 69 8.26 -0.60 0.64
CA GLY A 69 7.12 0.31 0.73
C GLY A 69 7.34 1.62 -0.03
N PHE A 70 6.36 2.03 -0.81
CA PHE A 70 6.40 3.31 -1.54
C PHE A 70 5.07 4.02 -1.45
N TRP A 71 5.10 5.33 -1.15
CA TRP A 71 3.98 6.20 -1.49
C TRP A 71 3.94 6.38 -2.99
N ILE A 72 2.73 6.38 -3.56
CA ILE A 72 2.54 6.40 -5.00
C ILE A 72 1.51 7.45 -5.39
N ARG A 73 1.85 8.27 -6.38
CA ARG A 73 0.95 9.22 -7.00
C ARG A 73 1.15 9.26 -8.51
N TRP A 74 0.12 9.65 -9.22
CA TRP A 74 0.23 9.93 -10.65
C TRP A 74 1.16 11.12 -10.89
N LYS A 75 2.00 11.04 -11.91
CA LYS A 75 2.86 12.16 -12.31
C LYS A 75 2.02 13.34 -12.79
N THR A 76 2.41 14.56 -12.45
CA THR A 76 1.78 15.76 -13.00
C THR A 76 2.11 15.90 -14.49
N PRO A 77 1.33 16.70 -15.26
CA PRO A 77 1.62 16.93 -16.69
C PRO A 77 3.04 17.44 -16.94
N GLU A 78 3.58 18.29 -16.02
CA GLU A 78 4.92 18.83 -16.10
C GLU A 78 5.98 17.74 -15.89
N GLU A 79 5.81 16.89 -14.87
CA GLU A 79 6.70 15.76 -14.59
C GLU A 79 6.67 14.73 -15.73
N PHE A 80 5.49 14.56 -16.34
CA PHE A 80 5.31 13.67 -17.49
C PHE A 80 6.05 14.20 -18.72
N SER A 81 5.93 15.49 -19.01
CA SER A 81 6.59 16.14 -20.15
C SER A 81 8.11 16.15 -20.02
N ALA A 82 8.64 16.25 -18.80
CA ALA A 82 10.08 16.20 -18.54
C ALA A 82 10.69 14.79 -18.71
N SER A 83 9.87 13.75 -18.66
CA SER A 83 10.34 12.35 -18.71
C SER A 83 10.20 11.67 -20.09
N GLN A 84 9.61 12.35 -21.10
CA GLN A 84 9.32 11.73 -22.41
C GLN A 84 10.12 12.30 -23.59
N ASN A 85 10.58 11.38 -24.45
CA ASN A 85 10.92 11.65 -25.85
C ASN A 85 9.64 11.89 -26.66
N LEU A 86 9.71 12.81 -27.62
CA LEU A 86 8.59 13.34 -28.44
C LEU A 86 7.66 12.31 -29.12
N GLN A 87 8.05 11.04 -29.23
CA GLN A 87 7.26 10.00 -29.92
C GLN A 87 6.08 9.43 -29.12
N ASP A 88 6.11 9.51 -27.79
CA ASP A 88 5.05 8.95 -26.93
C ASP A 88 3.85 9.90 -26.75
N LYS A 89 3.95 11.15 -27.19
CA LYS A 89 2.94 12.19 -27.01
C LYS A 89 1.61 11.92 -27.75
N PHE A 90 1.67 11.23 -28.87
CA PHE A 90 0.49 11.00 -29.73
C PHE A 90 -0.38 9.78 -29.36
N LEU A 91 0.13 8.88 -28.57
CA LEU A 91 -0.60 7.64 -28.19
C LEU A 91 -1.28 7.70 -26.82
N GLY A 92 -1.04 8.78 -26.05
CA GLY A 92 -1.38 8.85 -24.62
C GLY A 92 -2.76 9.41 -24.27
N GLU A 93 -3.28 10.36 -25.03
CA GLU A 93 -4.39 11.21 -24.56
C GLU A 93 -5.75 10.51 -24.36
N HIS A 94 -6.04 9.44 -25.07
CA HIS A 94 -7.33 8.75 -24.97
C HIS A 94 -7.38 7.56 -24.00
N LYS A 95 -6.25 6.95 -23.64
CA LYS A 95 -6.18 5.81 -22.70
C LYS A 95 -5.90 6.21 -21.25
N GLU A 96 -5.49 7.44 -21.01
CA GLU A 96 -5.03 7.89 -19.68
C GLU A 96 -6.15 8.08 -18.65
N LYS A 97 -7.36 8.43 -19.07
CA LYS A 97 -8.49 8.60 -18.13
C LYS A 97 -8.93 7.30 -17.45
N GLU A 98 -8.79 6.17 -18.13
CA GLU A 98 -9.25 4.87 -17.63
C GLU A 98 -8.25 4.15 -16.71
N ARG A 99 -6.97 4.53 -16.73
CA ARG A 99 -5.89 3.82 -16.00
C ARG A 99 -5.36 4.52 -14.74
N ARG A 100 -6.04 5.55 -14.25
CA ARG A 100 -5.62 6.29 -13.05
C ARG A 100 -5.84 5.53 -11.74
N ASP A 101 -6.51 4.39 -11.78
CA ASP A 101 -6.67 3.53 -10.63
C ASP A 101 -5.54 2.51 -10.59
N ILE A 102 -4.73 2.59 -9.52
CA ILE A 102 -3.61 1.69 -9.29
C ILE A 102 -4.03 0.21 -9.19
N GLY A 103 -5.28 -0.05 -8.79
CA GLY A 103 -5.86 -1.39 -8.73
C GLY A 103 -6.07 -2.03 -10.10
N ASN A 104 -6.15 -1.22 -11.17
CA ASN A 104 -6.36 -1.70 -12.54
C ASN A 104 -5.04 -1.91 -13.32
N LEU A 105 -3.90 -1.73 -12.67
CA LEU A 105 -2.60 -1.99 -13.30
C LEU A 105 -2.37 -3.49 -13.50
N ILE A 106 -1.74 -3.83 -14.62
CA ILE A 106 -1.33 -5.21 -14.90
C ILE A 106 -0.36 -5.74 -13.84
N GLU A 107 0.52 -4.89 -13.32
CA GLU A 107 1.45 -5.21 -12.24
C GLU A 107 0.72 -5.58 -10.95
N HIS A 108 -0.43 -4.95 -10.66
CA HIS A 108 -1.28 -5.33 -9.54
C HIS A 108 -1.94 -6.69 -9.78
N SER A 109 -2.49 -6.91 -10.98
CA SER A 109 -3.13 -8.18 -11.34
C SER A 109 -2.14 -9.35 -11.32
N LEU A 110 -0.87 -9.11 -11.69
CA LEU A 110 0.22 -10.10 -11.60
C LEU A 110 0.74 -10.33 -10.18
N GLY A 111 0.27 -9.55 -9.19
CA GLY A 111 0.70 -9.64 -7.80
C GLY A 111 2.11 -9.11 -7.56
N TYR A 112 2.63 -8.23 -8.41
CA TYR A 112 3.96 -7.61 -8.25
C TYR A 112 4.01 -6.61 -7.11
N PHE A 113 2.87 -6.06 -6.71
CA PHE A 113 2.74 -5.24 -5.51
C PHE A 113 1.38 -5.46 -4.84
N TYR A 114 1.33 -5.10 -3.57
CA TYR A 114 0.10 -5.01 -2.77
C TYR A 114 -0.21 -3.54 -2.48
N ILE A 115 -1.47 -3.12 -2.63
CA ILE A 115 -1.93 -1.80 -2.17
C ILE A 115 -2.09 -1.90 -0.66
N GLN A 116 -1.18 -1.29 0.07
CA GLN A 116 -1.11 -1.38 1.53
C GLN A 116 -0.82 -0.01 2.12
N GLU A 117 -1.56 0.35 3.14
CA GLU A 117 -1.29 1.57 3.90
C GLU A 117 0.10 1.50 4.55
N ALA A 118 0.85 2.61 4.50
CA ALA A 118 2.23 2.65 4.96
C ALA A 118 2.38 2.26 6.44
N ALA A 119 1.50 2.75 7.33
CA ALA A 119 1.50 2.36 8.74
C ALA A 119 1.21 0.86 8.94
N SER A 120 0.40 0.27 8.06
CA SER A 120 0.07 -1.16 8.10
C SER A 120 1.26 -2.08 7.77
N MET A 121 2.35 -1.52 7.22
CA MET A 121 3.59 -2.27 6.95
C MET A 121 4.45 -2.49 8.20
N ILE A 122 4.25 -1.69 9.26
CA ILE A 122 5.08 -1.70 10.48
C ILE A 122 4.99 -3.03 11.26
N PRO A 123 3.79 -3.59 11.57
CA PRO A 123 3.70 -4.76 12.42
C PRO A 123 4.49 -5.99 11.92
N PRO A 124 4.46 -6.37 10.63
CA PRO A 124 5.30 -7.46 10.14
C PRO A 124 6.81 -7.18 10.20
N LEU A 125 7.22 -5.91 10.07
CA LEU A 125 8.63 -5.52 10.19
C LEU A 125 9.12 -5.66 11.64
N ILE A 126 8.30 -5.24 12.62
CA ILE A 126 8.64 -5.40 14.05
C ILE A 126 8.63 -6.87 14.46
N LEU A 127 7.75 -7.68 13.87
CA LEU A 127 7.69 -9.12 14.12
C LEU A 127 8.99 -9.83 13.67
N GLU A 128 9.65 -9.32 12.63
CA GLU A 128 10.88 -9.89 12.04
C GLU A 128 10.80 -11.41 11.80
N PRO A 129 9.78 -11.91 11.08
CA PRO A 129 9.59 -13.34 10.92
C PRO A 129 10.78 -13.94 10.16
N LYS A 130 11.25 -15.09 10.66
CA LYS A 130 12.39 -15.79 10.07
C LYS A 130 11.91 -16.93 9.14
N LYS A 131 12.78 -17.31 8.21
CA LYS A 131 12.57 -18.50 7.37
C LYS A 131 12.34 -19.73 8.25
N ASP A 132 11.46 -20.60 7.81
CA ASP A 132 11.13 -21.87 8.45
C ASP A 132 10.33 -21.74 9.78
N GLU A 133 9.93 -20.53 10.18
CA GLU A 133 9.03 -20.33 11.32
C GLU A 133 7.56 -20.62 10.96
N ILE A 134 6.77 -20.78 12.01
CA ILE A 134 5.29 -20.85 11.93
C ILE A 134 4.75 -19.56 12.53
N VAL A 135 4.08 -18.77 11.71
CA VAL A 135 3.49 -17.47 12.10
C VAL A 135 1.98 -17.50 12.00
N LEU A 136 1.29 -17.04 13.04
CA LEU A 136 -0.16 -16.90 13.05
C LEU A 136 -0.58 -15.45 12.82
N ASP A 137 -1.32 -15.19 11.73
CA ASP A 137 -2.05 -13.93 11.50
C ASP A 137 -3.52 -14.13 11.93
N MET A 138 -3.86 -13.63 13.12
CA MET A 138 -5.16 -13.87 13.76
C MET A 138 -6.33 -13.14 13.11
N ALA A 139 -6.07 -12.05 12.36
CA ALA A 139 -7.08 -11.21 11.71
C ALA A 139 -6.60 -10.85 10.30
N ALA A 140 -6.40 -11.89 9.47
CA ALA A 140 -5.59 -11.85 8.27
C ALA A 140 -6.21 -11.08 7.10
N SER A 141 -7.53 -11.13 6.95
CA SER A 141 -8.16 -10.51 5.76
C SER A 141 -8.05 -8.97 5.77
N PRO A 142 -7.74 -8.39 4.62
CA PRO A 142 -7.69 -8.94 3.26
C PRO A 142 -6.36 -9.59 2.83
N GLY A 143 -5.37 -9.75 3.72
CA GLY A 143 -4.11 -10.47 3.42
C GLY A 143 -2.88 -9.57 3.28
N SER A 144 -2.98 -8.28 3.61
CA SER A 144 -1.86 -7.34 3.46
C SER A 144 -0.65 -7.70 4.32
N LYS A 145 -0.87 -7.99 5.61
CA LYS A 145 0.18 -8.41 6.54
C LYS A 145 0.61 -9.85 6.30
N THR A 146 -0.35 -10.74 6.02
CA THR A 146 -0.08 -12.15 5.68
C THR A 146 0.90 -12.28 4.50
N THR A 147 0.64 -11.57 3.39
CA THR A 147 1.51 -11.58 2.21
C THR A 147 2.85 -10.88 2.46
N GLN A 148 2.90 -9.90 3.36
CA GLN A 148 4.16 -9.28 3.79
C GLN A 148 5.01 -10.25 4.61
N ILE A 149 4.41 -10.96 5.56
CA ILE A 149 5.07 -11.99 6.36
C ILE A 149 5.67 -13.06 5.44
N ALA A 150 4.87 -13.57 4.49
CA ALA A 150 5.34 -14.55 3.52
C ALA A 150 6.55 -14.03 2.69
N ALA A 151 6.53 -12.76 2.29
CA ALA A 151 7.64 -12.14 1.57
C ALA A 151 8.90 -12.00 2.46
N LEU A 152 8.76 -11.54 3.70
CA LEU A 152 9.88 -11.44 4.66
C LEU A 152 10.50 -12.81 4.96
N MET A 153 9.69 -13.86 5.00
CA MET A 153 10.13 -15.26 5.13
C MET A 153 10.70 -15.85 3.84
N ASN A 154 10.78 -15.09 2.74
CA ASN A 154 11.17 -15.60 1.43
C ASN A 154 10.34 -16.81 0.96
N ASN A 155 9.05 -16.81 1.26
CA ASN A 155 8.11 -17.90 0.97
C ASN A 155 8.57 -19.26 1.53
N LYS A 156 9.23 -19.26 2.71
CA LYS A 156 9.68 -20.47 3.44
C LYS A 156 9.09 -20.47 4.83
N GLY A 157 8.66 -21.65 5.30
CA GLY A 157 7.95 -21.78 6.56
C GLY A 157 6.42 -21.82 6.36
N THR A 158 5.67 -21.49 7.41
CA THR A 158 4.20 -21.58 7.40
C THR A 158 3.58 -20.30 7.95
N VAL A 159 2.67 -19.69 7.21
CA VAL A 159 1.80 -18.61 7.72
C VAL A 159 0.38 -19.13 7.85
N ILE A 160 -0.12 -19.21 9.08
CA ILE A 160 -1.51 -19.58 9.38
C ILE A 160 -2.32 -18.30 9.37
N ALA A 161 -3.19 -18.15 8.37
CA ALA A 161 -4.01 -16.95 8.19
C ALA A 161 -5.46 -17.24 8.62
N ASN A 162 -5.92 -16.57 9.66
CA ASN A 162 -7.25 -16.72 10.21
C ASN A 162 -8.11 -15.47 10.03
N ASP A 163 -9.40 -15.63 9.78
CA ASP A 163 -10.39 -14.55 9.89
C ASP A 163 -11.74 -15.14 10.33
N ILE A 164 -12.50 -14.39 11.10
CA ILE A 164 -13.77 -14.84 11.66
C ILE A 164 -14.90 -14.90 10.62
N LYS A 165 -14.82 -14.09 9.55
CA LYS A 165 -15.89 -13.96 8.55
C LYS A 165 -15.53 -14.70 7.26
N LEU A 166 -16.40 -15.63 6.86
CA LEU A 166 -16.21 -16.46 5.67
C LEU A 166 -16.04 -15.63 4.37
N ASP A 167 -16.80 -14.55 4.21
CA ASP A 167 -16.69 -13.69 3.05
C ASP A 167 -15.33 -12.95 3.00
N ARG A 168 -14.78 -12.63 4.17
CA ARG A 168 -13.42 -12.06 4.26
C ARG A 168 -12.35 -13.08 3.92
N ILE A 169 -12.56 -14.37 4.27
CA ILE A 169 -11.64 -15.46 3.89
C ILE A 169 -11.58 -15.62 2.37
N LYS A 170 -12.67 -15.44 1.64
CA LYS A 170 -12.66 -15.47 0.17
C LYS A 170 -11.76 -14.37 -0.42
N ILE A 171 -11.84 -13.16 0.12
CA ILE A 171 -10.99 -12.04 -0.29
C ILE A 171 -9.52 -12.33 0.04
N LEU A 172 -9.26 -12.87 1.23
CA LEU A 172 -7.94 -13.29 1.66
C LEU A 172 -7.34 -14.32 0.68
N SER A 173 -8.10 -15.38 0.36
CA SER A 173 -7.67 -16.43 -0.57
C SER A 173 -7.29 -15.86 -1.93
N ALA A 174 -8.14 -15.03 -2.52
CA ALA A 174 -7.87 -14.40 -3.80
C ALA A 174 -6.59 -13.54 -3.79
N ASN A 175 -6.33 -12.81 -2.70
CA ASN A 175 -5.12 -12.02 -2.55
C ASN A 175 -3.87 -12.88 -2.32
N LEU A 176 -3.99 -13.99 -1.59
CA LEU A 176 -2.89 -14.95 -1.44
C LEU A 176 -2.54 -15.59 -2.78
N GLU A 177 -3.53 -16.09 -3.53
CA GLU A 177 -3.33 -16.67 -4.87
C GLU A 177 -2.65 -15.67 -5.82
N ARG A 178 -3.04 -14.40 -5.74
CA ARG A 178 -2.45 -13.34 -6.57
C ARG A 178 -1.01 -13.01 -6.18
N CYS A 179 -0.65 -13.10 -4.91
CA CYS A 179 0.64 -12.62 -4.38
C CYS A 179 1.68 -13.72 -4.15
N CYS A 180 1.29 -14.99 -4.04
CA CYS A 180 2.20 -16.12 -3.72
C CYS A 180 2.52 -17.00 -4.93
#